data_d9d966411f44b7a21b7097cf2991aa86
#
_entry.id   d9d966411f44b7a21b7097cf2991aa86
#
_cell.length_a   1.000
_cell.length_b   1.000
_cell.length_c   1.000
_cell.angle_alpha   90.00
_cell.angle_beta   90.00
_cell.angle_gamma   90.00
#
_symmetry.space_group_name_H-M   'P 1'
#
loop_
_entity.id
_entity.type
_entity.pdbx_description
1 polymer ?
#
loop_
_entity_poly.entity_id
_entity_poly.type
_entity_poly.pdbx_seq_one_letter_code
_entity_poly.pdbx_strand_id
1 'polypeptide(L)'
;MEYLEREYQHPITREGSLVETAKRVGGHGGMDFVMDLRWAYCLQNGLPLDMDVYDLAASCAVAELSERSVRARGAPQDVPDFTRGAWKTAQPLGIEGVDLGRLGLTDVKEGVSQLDV
;
A
#
# COMPACT_ATOMS: atom_id res chain seq x y z
N MET A 1 -20.53 -14.67 -3.94
CA MET A 1 -19.17 -14.14 -3.89
C MET A 1 -19.03 -12.88 -4.76
N GLU A 2 -19.32 -12.93 -6.05
CA GLU A 2 -19.24 -11.80 -7.00
C GLU A 2 -19.94 -10.50 -6.56
N TYR A 3 -21.11 -10.60 -5.88
CA TYR A 3 -21.81 -9.42 -5.37
C TYR A 3 -20.99 -8.69 -4.30
N LEU A 4 -20.42 -9.42 -3.35
CA LEU A 4 -19.61 -8.83 -2.27
C LEU A 4 -18.31 -8.24 -2.82
N GLU A 5 -17.68 -8.91 -3.77
CA GLU A 5 -16.47 -8.38 -4.43
C GLU A 5 -16.77 -7.05 -5.11
N ARG A 6 -17.86 -6.97 -5.87
CA ARG A 6 -18.24 -5.74 -6.58
C ARG A 6 -18.65 -4.61 -5.63
N GLU A 7 -19.36 -4.91 -4.54
CA GLU A 7 -19.86 -3.91 -3.58
C GLU A 7 -18.74 -3.36 -2.70
N TYR A 8 -17.83 -4.25 -2.24
CA TYR A 8 -16.77 -3.90 -1.30
C TYR A 8 -15.38 -3.80 -1.94
N GLN A 9 -15.30 -3.92 -3.26
CA GLN A 9 -14.06 -3.78 -3.97
C GLN A 9 -13.47 -2.38 -3.79
N HIS A 10 -12.19 -2.33 -3.36
CA HIS A 10 -11.49 -1.07 -3.20
C HIS A 10 -11.42 -0.31 -4.54
N PRO A 11 -11.63 1.02 -4.57
CA PRO A 11 -11.61 1.81 -5.80
C PRO A 11 -10.38 1.58 -6.68
N ILE A 12 -9.20 1.36 -6.08
CA ILE A 12 -7.95 1.12 -6.79
C ILE A 12 -7.93 -0.19 -7.58
N THR A 13 -8.81 -1.14 -7.26
CA THR A 13 -8.87 -2.46 -7.90
C THR A 13 -10.03 -2.62 -8.89
N ARG A 14 -10.84 -1.60 -9.07
CA ARG A 14 -12.00 -1.63 -9.98
C ARG A 14 -11.54 -1.72 -11.43
N GLU A 15 -12.43 -2.19 -12.28
CA GLU A 15 -12.24 -2.24 -13.75
C GLU A 15 -11.81 -0.88 -14.30
N GLY A 16 -10.86 -0.86 -15.22
CA GLY A 16 -10.22 0.37 -15.72
C GLY A 16 -9.29 1.05 -14.72
N SER A 17 -9.00 0.41 -13.60
CA SER A 17 -8.17 0.96 -12.53
C SER A 17 -6.68 0.81 -12.79
N LEU A 18 -5.91 1.46 -11.92
CA LEU A 18 -4.46 1.34 -11.86
C LEU A 18 -3.98 -0.13 -11.79
N VAL A 19 -4.73 -1.01 -11.12
CA VAL A 19 -4.33 -2.42 -10.92
C VAL A 19 -4.32 -3.20 -12.24
N GLU A 20 -5.19 -2.91 -13.19
CA GLU A 20 -5.14 -3.55 -14.51
C GLU A 20 -3.85 -3.18 -15.26
N THR A 21 -3.47 -1.90 -15.21
CA THR A 21 -2.20 -1.44 -15.77
C THR A 21 -1.03 -2.06 -15.03
N ALA A 22 -1.08 -2.11 -13.71
CA ALA A 22 -0.05 -2.70 -12.88
C ALA A 22 0.20 -4.19 -13.18
N LYS A 23 -0.86 -4.96 -13.40
CA LYS A 23 -0.75 -6.38 -13.79
C LYS A 23 -0.05 -6.59 -15.12
N ARG A 24 -0.18 -5.63 -16.06
CA ARG A 24 0.53 -5.68 -17.35
C ARG A 24 2.00 -5.33 -17.22
N VAL A 25 2.34 -4.39 -16.33
CA VAL A 25 3.73 -4.00 -16.07
C VAL A 25 4.50 -5.11 -15.34
N GLY A 26 3.83 -5.85 -14.43
CA GLY A 26 4.44 -6.94 -13.67
C GLY A 26 4.90 -6.52 -12.28
N GLY A 27 5.78 -7.33 -11.66
CA GLY A 27 6.22 -7.15 -10.26
C GLY A 27 5.18 -7.61 -9.26
N HIS A 28 5.31 -8.84 -8.73
CA HIS A 28 4.40 -9.46 -7.74
C HIS A 28 2.91 -9.27 -8.06
N GLY A 29 2.51 -9.51 -9.32
CA GLY A 29 1.13 -9.30 -9.78
C GLY A 29 0.71 -7.84 -9.90
N GLY A 30 1.68 -6.91 -9.99
CA GLY A 30 1.47 -5.47 -10.12
C GLY A 30 1.56 -4.70 -8.80
N MET A 31 1.77 -5.38 -7.67
CA MET A 31 1.83 -4.73 -6.36
C MET A 31 2.97 -3.72 -6.26
N ASP A 32 4.17 -4.09 -6.70
CA ASP A 32 5.34 -3.23 -6.66
C ASP A 32 5.10 -1.96 -7.49
N PHE A 33 4.55 -2.12 -8.68
CA PHE A 33 4.23 -0.98 -9.55
C PHE A 33 3.23 -0.02 -8.90
N VAL A 34 2.17 -0.53 -8.25
CA VAL A 34 1.18 0.32 -7.56
C VAL A 34 1.83 1.09 -6.42
N MET A 35 2.68 0.42 -5.65
CA MET A 35 3.39 1.03 -4.52
C MET A 35 4.32 2.16 -4.99
N ASP A 36 5.16 1.89 -5.97
CA ASP A 36 6.13 2.87 -6.50
C ASP A 36 5.43 4.06 -7.15
N LEU A 37 4.36 3.79 -7.91
CA LEU A 37 3.58 4.83 -8.55
C LEU A 37 2.87 5.73 -7.53
N ARG A 38 2.27 5.15 -6.49
CA ARG A 38 1.65 5.91 -5.40
C ARG A 38 2.67 6.79 -4.70
N TRP A 39 3.83 6.24 -4.40
CA TRP A 39 4.93 6.97 -3.80
C TRP A 39 5.37 8.17 -4.66
N ALA A 40 5.64 7.95 -5.95
CA ALA A 40 6.01 9.00 -6.87
C ALA A 40 4.91 10.07 -7.01
N TYR A 41 3.65 9.64 -7.13
CA TYR A 41 2.50 10.53 -7.22
C TYR A 41 2.35 11.43 -5.99
N CYS A 42 2.47 10.88 -4.79
CA CYS A 42 2.39 11.65 -3.56
C CYS A 42 3.50 12.70 -3.49
N LEU A 43 4.75 12.32 -3.81
CA LEU A 43 5.88 13.25 -3.80
C LEU A 43 5.72 14.38 -4.83
N GLN A 44 5.28 14.07 -6.04
CA GLN A 44 5.10 15.07 -7.10
C GLN A 44 3.98 16.07 -6.80
N ASN A 45 2.96 15.64 -6.05
CA ASN A 45 1.81 16.46 -5.74
C ASN A 45 1.82 17.05 -4.32
N GLY A 46 2.88 16.82 -3.54
CA GLY A 46 2.99 17.28 -2.16
C GLY A 46 1.94 16.65 -1.24
N LEU A 47 1.51 15.43 -1.54
CA LEU A 47 0.56 14.67 -0.73
C LEU A 47 1.27 13.85 0.35
N PRO A 48 0.60 13.53 1.46
CA PRO A 48 1.15 12.59 2.42
C PRO A 48 1.33 11.21 1.78
N LEU A 49 2.37 10.50 2.20
CA LEU A 49 2.59 9.13 1.78
C LEU A 49 1.55 8.18 2.39
N ASP A 50 1.24 7.08 1.70
CA ASP A 50 0.27 6.09 2.17
C ASP A 50 0.77 5.32 3.41
N MET A 51 2.08 5.30 3.63
CA MET A 51 2.74 4.72 4.79
C MET A 51 3.84 5.65 5.28
N ASP A 52 4.01 5.71 6.59
CA ASP A 52 5.08 6.46 7.22
C ASP A 52 6.04 5.58 8.03
N VAL A 53 7.02 6.20 8.70
CA VAL A 53 7.99 5.50 9.52
C VAL A 53 7.35 4.79 10.72
N TYR A 54 6.22 5.28 11.22
CA TYR A 54 5.53 4.68 12.36
C TYR A 54 4.79 3.40 11.95
N ASP A 55 4.22 3.37 10.73
CA ASP A 55 3.63 2.16 10.16
C ASP A 55 4.69 1.07 9.98
N LEU A 56 5.87 1.45 9.49
CA LEU A 56 6.99 0.53 9.36
C LEU A 56 7.45 0.02 10.73
N ALA A 57 7.60 0.90 11.72
CA ALA A 57 8.01 0.52 13.06
C ALA A 57 7.01 -0.45 13.71
N ALA A 58 5.70 -0.19 13.57
CA ALA A 58 4.64 -1.07 14.06
C ALA A 58 4.69 -2.45 13.38
N SER A 59 4.87 -2.49 12.06
CA SER A 59 4.97 -3.73 11.31
C SER A 59 6.21 -4.55 11.71
N CYS A 60 7.37 -3.91 11.89
CA CYS A 60 8.59 -4.57 12.31
C CYS A 60 8.53 -5.10 13.76
N ALA A 61 7.79 -4.43 14.64
CA ALA A 61 7.63 -4.86 16.03
C ALA A 61 6.96 -6.22 16.17
N VAL A 62 6.13 -6.62 15.20
CA VAL A 62 5.40 -7.90 15.23
C VAL A 62 6.34 -9.10 15.39
N ALA A 63 7.50 -9.11 14.76
CA ALA A 63 8.46 -10.21 14.83
C ALA A 63 8.95 -10.40 16.27
N GLU A 64 9.42 -9.34 16.94
CA GLU A 64 9.92 -9.40 18.31
C GLU A 64 8.80 -9.71 19.30
N LEU A 65 7.65 -9.07 19.16
CA LEU A 65 6.50 -9.31 20.03
C LEU A 65 5.98 -10.74 19.92
N SER A 66 5.99 -11.32 18.73
CA SER A 66 5.63 -12.71 18.50
C SER A 66 6.59 -13.66 19.22
N GLU A 67 7.90 -13.41 19.13
CA GLU A 67 8.90 -14.19 19.84
C GLU A 67 8.70 -14.11 21.36
N ARG A 68 8.48 -12.90 21.90
CA ARG A 68 8.19 -12.70 23.33
C ARG A 68 6.93 -13.46 23.77
N SER A 69 5.85 -13.39 22.96
CA SER A 69 4.62 -14.11 23.23
C SER A 69 4.84 -15.62 23.29
N VAL A 70 5.57 -16.19 22.32
CA VAL A 70 5.90 -17.63 22.30
C VAL A 70 6.69 -18.02 23.56
N ARG A 71 7.71 -17.27 23.92
CA ARG A 71 8.49 -17.50 25.16
C ARG A 71 7.65 -17.41 26.43
N ALA A 72 6.61 -16.59 26.40
CA ALA A 72 5.64 -16.41 27.49
C ALA A 72 4.40 -17.33 27.35
N ARG A 73 4.51 -18.45 26.64
CA ARG A 73 3.43 -19.44 26.44
C ARG A 73 2.16 -18.88 25.79
N GLY A 74 2.32 -17.97 24.84
CA GLY A 74 1.21 -17.34 24.13
C GLY A 74 0.57 -16.17 24.87
N ALA A 75 1.24 -15.60 25.88
CA ALA A 75 0.71 -14.44 26.58
C ALA A 75 0.62 -13.21 25.66
N PRO A 76 -0.44 -12.38 25.80
CA PRO A 76 -0.56 -11.13 25.07
C PRO A 76 0.66 -10.24 25.30
N GLN A 77 1.07 -9.53 24.26
CA GLN A 77 2.14 -8.54 24.32
C GLN A 77 1.59 -7.17 23.92
N ASP A 78 1.96 -6.15 24.67
CA ASP A 78 1.59 -4.79 24.35
C ASP A 78 2.42 -4.29 23.14
N VAL A 79 1.75 -3.73 22.13
CA VAL A 79 2.41 -3.08 21.01
C VAL A 79 2.86 -1.68 21.45
N PRO A 80 4.14 -1.32 21.32
CA PRO A 80 4.61 0.02 21.65
C PRO A 80 3.92 1.08 20.80
N ASP A 81 3.53 2.18 21.41
CA ASP A 81 3.03 3.34 20.69
C ASP A 81 4.19 4.17 20.17
N PHE A 82 4.60 3.92 18.92
CA PHE A 82 5.67 4.64 18.25
C PHE A 82 5.32 6.10 17.95
N THR A 83 4.02 6.41 17.86
CA THR A 83 3.52 7.76 17.53
C THR A 83 3.44 8.67 18.75
N ARG A 84 3.68 8.15 19.96
CA ARG A 84 3.55 8.88 21.24
C ARG A 84 2.16 9.51 21.41
N GLY A 85 1.13 8.80 21.00
CA GLY A 85 -0.26 9.22 21.10
C GLY A 85 -0.79 10.00 19.90
N ALA A 86 0.02 10.35 18.92
CA ALA A 86 -0.42 11.13 17.75
C ALA A 86 -1.47 10.38 16.90
N TRP A 87 -1.48 9.04 16.93
CA TRP A 87 -2.49 8.22 16.24
C TRP A 87 -3.93 8.55 16.65
N LYS A 88 -4.14 9.05 17.88
CA LYS A 88 -5.48 9.37 18.40
C LYS A 88 -6.14 10.55 17.69
N THR A 89 -5.34 11.40 17.07
CA THR A 89 -5.79 12.61 16.36
C THR A 89 -5.46 12.56 14.87
N ALA A 90 -4.83 11.47 14.42
CA ALA A 90 -4.52 11.28 13.01
C ALA A 90 -5.81 11.26 12.20
N GLN A 91 -5.80 12.00 11.10
CA GLN A 91 -6.89 11.93 10.13
C GLN A 91 -6.73 10.68 9.28
N PRO A 92 -7.83 10.02 8.89
CA PRO A 92 -7.76 8.93 7.93
C PRO A 92 -7.07 9.42 6.66
N LEU A 93 -6.12 8.62 6.15
CA LEU A 93 -5.57 8.84 4.82
C LEU A 93 -6.70 8.66 3.81
N GLY A 94 -7.05 9.73 3.10
CA GLY A 94 -7.94 9.62 1.96
C GLY A 94 -7.20 8.82 0.88
N ILE A 95 -7.56 7.55 0.71
CA ILE A 95 -7.03 6.77 -0.40
C ILE A 95 -7.77 7.23 -1.65
N GLU A 96 -7.32 8.32 -2.21
CA GLU A 96 -7.74 8.78 -3.52
C GLU A 96 -7.06 7.93 -4.59
N GLY A 97 -7.78 7.69 -5.68
CA GLY A 97 -7.20 7.04 -6.86
C GLY A 97 -6.04 7.87 -7.42
N VAL A 98 -5.16 7.23 -8.16
CA VAL A 98 -4.12 7.92 -8.93
C VAL A 98 -4.73 8.40 -10.23
N ASP A 99 -4.63 9.69 -10.51
CA ASP A 99 -4.97 10.24 -11.82
C ASP A 99 -3.81 9.94 -12.80
N LEU A 100 -3.96 8.87 -13.57
CA LEU A 100 -2.98 8.44 -14.56
C LEU A 100 -2.75 9.49 -15.65
N GLY A 101 -3.75 10.31 -15.95
CA GLY A 101 -3.63 11.41 -16.90
C GLY A 101 -2.63 12.47 -16.46
N ARG A 102 -2.60 12.78 -15.16
CA ARG A 102 -1.62 13.70 -14.57
C ARG A 102 -0.19 13.17 -14.59
N LEU A 103 -0.03 11.86 -14.63
CA LEU A 103 1.29 11.22 -14.71
C LEU A 103 1.77 11.02 -16.16
N GLY A 104 0.98 11.38 -17.16
CA GLY A 104 1.30 11.13 -18.56
C GLY A 104 1.32 9.64 -18.94
N LEU A 105 0.71 8.78 -18.12
CA LEU A 105 0.68 7.33 -18.28
C LEU A 105 -0.56 6.82 -19.00
N THR A 106 -1.22 7.67 -19.78
CA THR A 106 -2.42 7.30 -20.57
C THR A 106 -2.16 6.25 -21.64
N ASP A 107 -0.90 6.06 -22.03
CA ASP A 107 -0.48 5.11 -23.06
C ASP A 107 0.64 4.19 -22.56
N VAL A 108 0.39 3.46 -21.47
CA VAL A 108 1.29 2.37 -21.07
C VAL A 108 1.13 1.24 -22.09
N LYS A 109 1.96 1.28 -23.14
CA LYS A 109 2.01 0.24 -24.15
C LYS A 109 2.37 -1.10 -23.50
N GLU A 110 1.71 -2.16 -23.94
CA GLU A 110 2.16 -3.53 -23.71
C GLU A 110 3.64 -3.62 -24.12
N GLY A 111 4.54 -3.89 -23.21
CA GLY A 111 5.92 -4.11 -23.59
C GLY A 111 7.05 -3.69 -22.67
N VAL A 112 6.82 -3.53 -21.37
CA VAL A 112 7.96 -3.45 -20.42
C VAL A 112 8.20 -4.82 -19.76
N SER A 113 8.17 -5.88 -20.55
CA SER A 113 8.49 -7.23 -20.03
C SER A 113 9.94 -7.66 -20.27
N GLN A 114 10.83 -6.74 -20.64
CA GLN A 114 12.26 -7.03 -20.81
C GLN A 114 13.09 -5.90 -20.21
N LEU A 115 13.16 -5.84 -18.88
CA LEU A 115 14.38 -5.43 -18.23
C LEU A 115 15.12 -6.74 -17.90
N ASP A 116 15.87 -7.22 -18.87
CA ASP A 116 16.94 -8.18 -18.62
C ASP A 116 17.95 -7.51 -17.69
N VAL A 117 18.03 -8.02 -16.44
CA VAL A 117 19.16 -7.81 -15.54
C VAL A 117 19.80 -9.16 -15.32
#